data_af4b343c7e724895c38320e56229ffc4
#
_entry.id   af4b343c7e724895c38320e56229ffc4
#
_cell.length_a   1.000
_cell.length_b   1.000
_cell.length_c   1.000
_cell.angle_alpha   90.00
_cell.angle_beta   90.00
_cell.angle_gamma   90.00
#
_symmetry.space_group_name_H-M   'P 1'
#
loop_
_entity.id
_entity.type
_entity.pdbx_description
1 polymer ?
#
loop_
_entity_poly.entity_id
_entity_poly.type
_entity_poly.pdbx_seq_one_letter_code
_entity_poly.pdbx_strand_id
1 'polypeptide(L)'
;DQGQSGHKSSRFVSLVSLPSTNMLEKEVVFGGTEKLRTTVQGAIDIIDADAYFVLTGCTAGIIGDDIVSVTEEFQDKGYSVYPIETPGFVGDSNLGYETVWTTMINQVIEEDVPKDDKLVNIFGIIPYHDPFWSGALEEIDRLLSALGLKVNTFFTKHQGIETIRKCSGAALNIIINPWLFKGPAKKMEQKFGIPSIRVPGLFVGATDTTKFVRQVAEAMHLDQEIVDKVIAAEE
;
A
#
# COMPACT_ATOMS: atom_id res chain seq x y z
N ASP A 1 14.39 -7.53 -3.52
CA ASP A 1 14.53 -8.15 -4.84
C ASP A 1 14.86 -9.63 -4.79
N GLN A 2 15.69 -10.11 -3.87
CA GLN A 2 16.04 -11.54 -3.79
C GLN A 2 14.86 -12.44 -3.39
N GLY A 3 13.95 -11.97 -2.55
CA GLY A 3 12.74 -12.71 -2.17
C GLY A 3 11.74 -12.88 -3.31
N GLN A 4 11.87 -12.11 -4.37
CA GLN A 4 10.97 -12.12 -5.52
C GLN A 4 11.48 -12.98 -6.68
N SER A 5 12.77 -13.29 -6.71
CA SER A 5 13.43 -13.92 -7.86
C SER A 5 13.00 -15.37 -8.16
N GLY A 6 12.26 -16.02 -7.28
CA GLY A 6 11.70 -17.35 -7.49
C GLY A 6 10.21 -17.41 -7.83
N HIS A 7 9.50 -16.31 -7.71
CA HIS A 7 8.04 -16.26 -7.86
C HIS A 7 7.62 -16.03 -9.31
N LYS A 8 6.56 -16.71 -9.78
CA LYS A 8 5.98 -16.46 -11.13
C LYS A 8 5.54 -15.00 -11.28
N SER A 9 5.08 -14.37 -10.21
CA SER A 9 4.70 -12.96 -10.17
C SER A 9 5.89 -12.01 -10.25
N SER A 10 7.07 -12.39 -9.78
CA SER A 10 8.27 -11.57 -9.92
C SER A 10 8.79 -11.54 -11.36
N ARG A 11 8.49 -12.55 -12.17
CA ARG A 11 8.67 -12.48 -13.62
C ARG A 11 7.81 -11.39 -14.24
N PHE A 12 6.62 -11.17 -13.72
CA PHE A 12 5.75 -10.10 -14.19
C PHE A 12 6.29 -8.73 -13.79
N VAL A 13 6.76 -8.60 -12.57
CA VAL A 13 7.41 -7.36 -12.08
C VAL A 13 8.76 -7.12 -12.77
N SER A 14 9.52 -8.14 -13.09
CA SER A 14 10.78 -7.99 -13.82
C SER A 14 10.59 -7.68 -15.32
N LEU A 15 9.39 -7.87 -15.85
CA LEU A 15 9.02 -7.42 -17.18
C LEU A 15 8.53 -5.97 -17.19
N VAL A 16 8.15 -5.42 -16.05
CA VAL A 16 7.94 -3.98 -15.90
C VAL A 16 9.31 -3.36 -15.66
N SER A 17 9.74 -2.53 -16.58
CA SER A 17 10.99 -1.80 -16.44
C SER A 17 10.96 -0.99 -15.14
N LEU A 18 11.89 -1.30 -14.24
CA LEU A 18 12.16 -0.46 -13.06
C LEU A 18 13.30 0.49 -13.43
N PRO A 19 13.01 1.76 -13.75
CA PRO A 19 14.05 2.72 -14.03
C PRO A 19 15.00 2.85 -12.83
N SER A 20 16.29 2.88 -13.10
CA SER A 20 17.32 3.02 -12.06
C SER A 20 18.34 4.05 -12.51
N THR A 21 18.79 4.87 -11.58
CA THR A 21 19.86 5.83 -11.83
C THR A 21 21.18 5.16 -12.19
N ASN A 22 21.37 3.88 -11.84
CA ASN A 22 22.62 3.16 -12.07
C ASN A 22 23.84 4.02 -11.68
N MET A 23 23.88 4.46 -10.42
CA MET A 23 24.91 5.35 -9.89
C MET A 23 26.28 4.70 -9.99
N LEU A 24 27.25 5.45 -10.49
CA LEU A 24 28.64 5.09 -10.59
C LEU A 24 29.47 5.91 -9.58
N GLU A 25 30.78 5.67 -9.55
CA GLU A 25 31.70 6.37 -8.64
C GLU A 25 31.59 7.91 -8.71
N LYS A 26 31.34 8.44 -9.89
CA LYS A 26 31.15 9.88 -10.10
C LYS A 26 29.97 10.43 -9.32
N GLU A 27 28.83 9.75 -9.38
CA GLU A 27 27.61 10.15 -8.67
C GLU A 27 27.76 9.97 -7.16
N VAL A 28 28.52 8.96 -6.73
CA VAL A 28 28.82 8.75 -5.30
C VAL A 28 29.67 9.89 -4.72
N VAL A 29 30.60 10.46 -5.52
CA VAL A 29 31.47 11.53 -5.06
C VAL A 29 30.83 12.92 -5.20
N PHE A 30 30.09 13.16 -6.27
CA PHE A 30 29.60 14.50 -6.63
C PHE A 30 28.08 14.66 -6.47
N GLY A 31 27.36 13.60 -6.02
CA GLY A 31 25.90 13.57 -5.91
C GLY A 31 25.22 13.02 -7.16
N GLY A 32 24.06 12.37 -6.96
CA GLY A 32 23.27 11.70 -7.99
C GLY A 32 22.07 12.51 -8.50
N THR A 33 21.81 13.71 -7.97
CA THR A 33 20.62 14.51 -8.22
C THR A 33 20.34 14.76 -9.71
N GLU A 34 21.36 15.14 -10.51
CA GLU A 34 21.20 15.38 -11.95
C GLU A 34 20.84 14.09 -12.72
N LYS A 35 21.44 12.98 -12.30
CA LYS A 35 21.16 11.68 -12.90
C LYS A 35 19.75 11.20 -12.54
N LEU A 36 19.32 11.47 -11.31
CA LEU A 36 17.94 11.21 -10.87
C LEU A 36 16.94 12.02 -11.72
N ARG A 37 17.16 13.33 -11.88
CA ARG A 37 16.32 14.20 -12.71
C ARG A 37 16.16 13.66 -14.13
N THR A 38 17.28 13.27 -14.75
CA THR A 38 17.29 12.68 -16.10
C THR A 38 16.54 11.35 -16.13
N THR A 39 16.71 10.51 -15.09
CA THR A 39 16.04 9.20 -15.00
C THR A 39 14.54 9.35 -14.81
N VAL A 40 14.09 10.27 -13.97
CA VAL A 40 12.66 10.55 -13.75
C VAL A 40 12.03 11.08 -15.02
N GLN A 41 12.68 12.03 -15.72
CA GLN A 41 12.18 12.52 -17.00
C GLN A 41 12.07 11.39 -18.04
N GLY A 42 13.10 10.57 -18.18
CA GLY A 42 13.07 9.43 -19.09
C GLY A 42 12.01 8.39 -18.73
N ALA A 43 11.72 8.19 -17.43
CA ALA A 43 10.65 7.32 -17.00
C ALA A 43 9.27 7.87 -17.41
N ILE A 44 9.04 9.16 -17.22
CA ILE A 44 7.81 9.86 -17.61
C ILE A 44 7.61 9.80 -19.14
N ASP A 45 8.66 9.98 -19.90
CA ASP A 45 8.60 10.00 -21.37
C ASP A 45 8.28 8.62 -21.99
N ILE A 46 8.60 7.53 -21.28
CA ILE A 46 8.52 6.16 -21.81
C ILE A 46 7.39 5.35 -21.17
N ILE A 47 7.10 5.58 -19.90
CA ILE A 47 6.16 4.78 -19.11
C ILE A 47 4.92 5.63 -18.86
N ASP A 48 3.78 5.21 -19.41
CA ASP A 48 2.47 5.80 -19.09
C ASP A 48 1.97 5.23 -17.74
N ALA A 49 2.05 6.05 -16.70
CA ALA A 49 1.67 5.66 -15.34
C ALA A 49 0.90 6.76 -14.63
N ASP A 50 -0.06 6.36 -13.79
CA ASP A 50 -0.87 7.30 -12.98
C ASP A 50 -0.07 7.96 -11.85
N ALA A 51 1.03 7.33 -11.42
CA ALA A 51 1.94 7.85 -10.41
C ALA A 51 3.33 7.21 -10.50
N TYR A 52 4.35 7.97 -10.14
CA TYR A 52 5.75 7.54 -10.09
C TYR A 52 6.27 7.67 -8.66
N PHE A 53 6.90 6.61 -8.15
CA PHE A 53 7.49 6.60 -6.82
C PHE A 53 9.01 6.50 -6.93
N VAL A 54 9.71 7.49 -6.39
CA VAL A 54 11.18 7.54 -6.35
C VAL A 54 11.66 6.98 -5.02
N LEU A 55 12.28 5.79 -5.05
CA LEU A 55 12.78 5.11 -3.86
C LEU A 55 14.29 5.28 -3.75
N THR A 56 14.80 5.56 -2.55
CA THR A 56 16.23 5.58 -2.29
C THR A 56 16.80 4.20 -2.00
N GLY A 57 17.93 3.87 -2.63
CA GLY A 57 18.80 2.78 -2.20
C GLY A 57 19.77 3.23 -1.10
N CYS A 58 20.55 2.26 -0.55
CA CYS A 58 21.53 2.55 0.51
C CYS A 58 22.54 3.61 0.10
N THR A 59 23.07 3.57 -1.12
CA THR A 59 24.06 4.52 -1.61
C THR A 59 23.53 5.94 -1.63
N ALA A 60 22.35 6.15 -2.22
CA ALA A 60 21.69 7.47 -2.26
C ALA A 60 21.39 8.01 -0.85
N GLY A 61 20.97 7.14 0.06
CA GLY A 61 20.72 7.49 1.46
C GLY A 61 21.98 7.88 2.24
N ILE A 62 23.12 7.24 1.95
CA ILE A 62 24.43 7.60 2.59
C ILE A 62 24.97 8.93 2.06
N ILE A 63 24.84 9.15 0.76
CA ILE A 63 25.31 10.40 0.12
C ILE A 63 24.42 11.58 0.52
N GLY A 64 23.15 11.32 0.85
CA GLY A 64 22.17 12.35 1.15
C GLY A 64 21.67 13.06 -0.12
N ASP A 65 21.47 12.31 -1.20
CA ASP A 65 20.87 12.85 -2.43
C ASP A 65 19.46 13.40 -2.14
N ASP A 66 19.22 14.62 -2.57
CA ASP A 66 17.94 15.32 -2.39
C ASP A 66 16.91 14.85 -3.41
N ILE A 67 16.23 13.74 -3.08
CA ILE A 67 15.14 13.22 -3.91
C ILE A 67 13.88 14.07 -3.81
N VAL A 68 13.70 14.80 -2.70
CA VAL A 68 12.51 15.61 -2.44
C VAL A 68 12.47 16.77 -3.43
N SER A 69 13.54 17.57 -3.49
CA SER A 69 13.63 18.67 -4.45
C SER A 69 13.40 18.23 -5.89
N VAL A 70 13.98 17.09 -6.30
CA VAL A 70 13.79 16.59 -7.66
C VAL A 70 12.33 16.22 -7.92
N THR A 71 11.68 15.54 -6.98
CA THR A 71 10.25 15.16 -7.16
C THR A 71 9.32 16.37 -7.15
N GLU A 72 9.60 17.39 -6.32
CA GLU A 72 8.84 18.65 -6.31
C GLU A 72 8.93 19.39 -7.66
N GLU A 73 10.10 19.41 -8.31
CA GLU A 73 10.26 20.00 -9.66
C GLU A 73 9.31 19.35 -10.69
N PHE A 74 9.04 18.04 -10.58
CA PHE A 74 8.11 17.34 -11.46
C PHE A 74 6.65 17.51 -11.03
N GLN A 75 6.38 17.60 -9.73
CA GLN A 75 5.05 17.93 -9.21
C GLN A 75 4.61 19.32 -9.68
N ASP A 76 5.50 20.31 -9.66
CA ASP A 76 5.26 21.66 -10.16
C ASP A 76 4.92 21.70 -11.67
N LYS A 77 5.39 20.71 -12.42
CA LYS A 77 5.04 20.49 -13.83
C LYS A 77 3.74 19.72 -14.03
N GLY A 78 3.07 19.31 -12.94
CA GLY A 78 1.80 18.58 -12.96
C GLY A 78 1.91 17.06 -13.01
N TYR A 79 3.11 16.47 -12.80
CA TYR A 79 3.30 15.02 -12.74
C TYR A 79 3.10 14.49 -11.33
N SER A 80 2.47 13.33 -11.20
CA SER A 80 2.32 12.61 -9.92
C SER A 80 3.61 11.84 -9.58
N VAL A 81 4.62 12.52 -9.05
CA VAL A 81 5.91 11.94 -8.66
C VAL A 81 6.12 12.10 -7.17
N TYR A 82 6.41 11.03 -6.44
CA TYR A 82 6.46 11.04 -4.97
C TYR A 82 7.78 10.47 -4.45
N PRO A 83 8.47 11.17 -3.51
CA PRO A 83 9.71 10.69 -2.91
C PRO A 83 9.41 9.70 -1.79
N ILE A 84 10.16 8.61 -1.72
CA ILE A 84 10.10 7.64 -0.63
C ILE A 84 11.52 7.29 -0.19
N GLU A 85 11.92 7.75 0.97
CA GLU A 85 13.21 7.43 1.56
C GLU A 85 13.20 6.03 2.18
N THR A 86 13.78 5.06 1.46
CA THR A 86 13.84 3.66 1.86
C THR A 86 15.26 3.07 1.80
N PRO A 87 16.29 3.73 2.37
CA PRO A 87 17.62 3.13 2.38
C PRO A 87 17.62 1.87 3.27
N GLY A 88 18.15 0.76 2.75
CA GLY A 88 18.02 -0.56 3.37
C GLY A 88 18.68 -0.72 4.75
N PHE A 89 19.46 0.27 5.21
CA PHE A 89 20.08 0.26 6.54
C PHE A 89 19.20 0.85 7.65
N VAL A 90 18.05 1.48 7.31
CA VAL A 90 17.15 2.07 8.32
C VAL A 90 16.17 1.06 8.91
N GLY A 91 15.93 -0.07 8.23
CA GLY A 91 15.04 -1.10 8.72
C GLY A 91 14.79 -2.23 7.72
N ASP A 92 13.83 -3.07 8.05
CA ASP A 92 13.43 -4.21 7.24
C ASP A 92 12.35 -3.83 6.18
N SER A 93 11.89 -4.81 5.42
CA SER A 93 10.84 -4.65 4.40
C SER A 93 9.50 -4.15 4.97
N ASN A 94 9.21 -4.45 6.23
CA ASN A 94 7.98 -4.00 6.89
C ASN A 94 8.01 -2.49 7.13
N LEU A 95 9.18 -1.97 7.56
CA LEU A 95 9.37 -0.52 7.67
C LEU A 95 9.28 0.16 6.30
N GLY A 96 9.84 -0.45 5.25
CA GLY A 96 9.70 0.04 3.88
C GLY A 96 8.22 0.16 3.46
N TYR A 97 7.42 -0.86 3.73
CA TYR A 97 5.98 -0.85 3.48
C TYR A 97 5.26 0.27 4.25
N GLU A 98 5.56 0.45 5.54
CA GLU A 98 4.97 1.53 6.34
C GLU A 98 5.41 2.93 5.86
N THR A 99 6.64 3.07 5.38
CA THR A 99 7.16 4.32 4.81
C THR A 99 6.42 4.69 3.53
N VAL A 100 6.20 3.73 2.63
CA VAL A 100 5.39 3.93 1.41
C VAL A 100 4.00 4.42 1.77
N TRP A 101 3.30 3.74 2.68
CA TRP A 101 1.96 4.16 3.11
C TRP A 101 1.95 5.51 3.83
N THR A 102 3.00 5.81 4.58
CA THR A 102 3.15 7.14 5.20
C THR A 102 3.24 8.24 4.15
N THR A 103 3.99 8.02 3.08
CA THR A 103 4.06 8.97 1.95
C THR A 103 2.71 9.07 1.25
N MET A 104 2.03 7.95 0.99
CA MET A 104 0.68 7.97 0.40
C MET A 104 -0.32 8.75 1.25
N ILE A 105 -0.32 8.57 2.57
CA ILE A 105 -1.19 9.30 3.50
C ILE A 105 -0.92 10.81 3.47
N ASN A 106 0.34 11.20 3.33
CA ASN A 106 0.72 12.61 3.38
C ASN A 106 0.48 13.32 2.04
N GLN A 107 0.68 12.66 0.89
CA GLN A 107 0.81 13.30 -0.41
C GLN A 107 -0.15 12.79 -1.48
N VAL A 108 -0.73 11.59 -1.34
CA VAL A 108 -1.53 10.95 -2.39
C VAL A 108 -3.01 10.88 -2.02
N ILE A 109 -3.33 10.55 -0.76
CA ILE A 109 -4.71 10.37 -0.30
C ILE A 109 -5.40 11.73 -0.18
N GLU A 110 -6.54 11.86 -0.86
CA GLU A 110 -7.38 13.06 -0.82
C GLU A 110 -8.08 13.19 0.53
N GLU A 111 -8.22 14.44 1.03
CA GLU A 111 -8.81 14.71 2.34
C GLU A 111 -10.34 14.84 2.27
N ASP A 112 -10.85 15.49 1.23
CA ASP A 112 -12.27 15.85 1.08
C ASP A 112 -13.09 14.77 0.34
N VAL A 113 -12.86 13.50 0.66
CA VAL A 113 -13.62 12.39 0.07
C VAL A 113 -14.89 12.15 0.89
N PRO A 114 -16.08 12.08 0.24
CA PRO A 114 -17.31 11.74 0.93
C PRO A 114 -17.21 10.41 1.68
N LYS A 115 -17.64 10.38 2.93
CA LYS A 115 -17.65 9.15 3.73
C LYS A 115 -18.69 8.17 3.23
N ASP A 116 -18.29 6.91 3.16
CA ASP A 116 -19.15 5.76 2.84
C ASP A 116 -19.14 4.79 4.04
N ASP A 117 -20.24 4.73 4.77
CA ASP A 117 -20.38 3.92 5.98
C ASP A 117 -20.25 2.40 5.74
N LYS A 118 -20.23 1.99 4.47
CA LYS A 118 -20.05 0.58 4.07
C LYS A 118 -18.67 0.29 3.50
N LEU A 119 -17.82 1.29 3.33
CA LEU A 119 -16.50 1.12 2.75
C LEU A 119 -15.47 0.80 3.83
N VAL A 120 -14.68 -0.24 3.62
CA VAL A 120 -13.59 -0.64 4.50
C VAL A 120 -12.26 -0.75 3.73
N ASN A 121 -11.15 -0.40 4.37
CA ASN A 121 -9.81 -0.54 3.83
C ASN A 121 -9.11 -1.76 4.43
N ILE A 122 -8.43 -2.56 3.61
CA ILE A 122 -7.65 -3.72 4.05
C ILE A 122 -6.15 -3.42 3.97
N PHE A 123 -5.46 -3.56 5.09
CA PHE A 123 -4.01 -3.37 5.21
C PHE A 123 -3.33 -4.59 5.83
N GLY A 124 -2.01 -4.68 5.65
CA GLY A 124 -1.18 -5.68 6.32
C GLY A 124 -0.91 -6.95 5.50
N ILE A 125 -1.51 -7.10 4.32
CA ILE A 125 -1.13 -8.11 3.33
C ILE A 125 -0.26 -7.42 2.29
N ILE A 126 1.02 -7.81 2.23
CA ILE A 126 2.00 -7.16 1.36
C ILE A 126 2.14 -7.95 0.05
N PRO A 127 1.78 -7.36 -1.11
CA PRO A 127 1.98 -8.00 -2.40
C PRO A 127 3.41 -8.49 -2.59
N TYR A 128 3.55 -9.68 -3.16
CA TYR A 128 4.82 -10.36 -3.44
C TYR A 128 5.66 -10.77 -2.22
N HIS A 129 5.44 -10.19 -1.06
CA HIS A 129 6.07 -10.60 0.20
C HIS A 129 5.29 -11.77 0.83
N ASP A 130 3.97 -11.67 0.84
CA ASP A 130 3.09 -12.78 1.16
C ASP A 130 2.85 -13.64 -0.10
N PRO A 131 3.20 -14.93 -0.10
CA PRO A 131 3.02 -15.78 -1.29
C PRO A 131 1.56 -15.97 -1.72
N PHE A 132 0.60 -15.77 -0.84
CA PHE A 132 -0.83 -15.93 -1.09
C PHE A 132 -1.59 -14.61 -1.20
N TRP A 133 -0.89 -13.47 -1.25
CA TRP A 133 -1.48 -12.14 -1.16
C TRP A 133 -2.69 -11.91 -2.07
N SER A 134 -2.63 -12.36 -3.32
CA SER A 134 -3.71 -12.13 -4.29
C SER A 134 -4.98 -12.87 -3.91
N GLY A 135 -4.86 -14.18 -3.68
CA GLY A 135 -6.01 -15.01 -3.27
C GLY A 135 -6.55 -14.61 -1.90
N ALA A 136 -5.68 -14.22 -0.95
CA ALA A 136 -6.10 -13.77 0.36
C ALA A 136 -6.92 -12.46 0.27
N LEU A 137 -6.50 -11.50 -0.54
CA LEU A 137 -7.24 -10.24 -0.74
C LEU A 137 -8.56 -10.48 -1.48
N GLU A 138 -8.59 -11.35 -2.49
CA GLU A 138 -9.82 -11.70 -3.22
C GLU A 138 -10.82 -12.40 -2.30
N GLU A 139 -10.36 -13.29 -1.42
CA GLU A 139 -11.20 -14.00 -0.46
C GLU A 139 -11.74 -13.07 0.64
N ILE A 140 -10.93 -12.15 1.13
CA ILE A 140 -11.37 -11.12 2.07
C ILE A 140 -12.45 -10.24 1.44
N ASP A 141 -12.23 -9.81 0.19
CA ASP A 141 -13.24 -9.03 -0.56
C ASP A 141 -14.55 -9.80 -0.72
N ARG A 142 -14.48 -11.06 -1.14
CA ARG A 142 -15.66 -11.94 -1.26
C ARG A 142 -16.45 -12.04 0.05
N LEU A 143 -15.73 -12.30 1.14
CA LEU A 143 -16.33 -12.53 2.46
C LEU A 143 -16.98 -11.25 3.01
N LEU A 144 -16.30 -10.12 2.93
CA LEU A 144 -16.82 -8.85 3.42
C LEU A 144 -17.93 -8.29 2.51
N SER A 145 -17.84 -8.54 1.21
CA SER A 145 -18.92 -8.20 0.27
C SER A 145 -20.20 -8.99 0.56
N ALA A 146 -20.11 -10.24 1.01
CA ALA A 146 -21.25 -11.02 1.46
C ALA A 146 -21.94 -10.42 2.70
N LEU A 147 -21.20 -9.65 3.52
CA LEU A 147 -21.76 -8.86 4.63
C LEU A 147 -22.39 -7.54 4.19
N GLY A 148 -22.37 -7.22 2.88
CA GLY A 148 -22.87 -5.97 2.31
C GLY A 148 -21.88 -4.80 2.41
N LEU A 149 -20.59 -5.06 2.66
CA LEU A 149 -19.55 -4.06 2.69
C LEU A 149 -18.91 -3.87 1.31
N LYS A 150 -18.31 -2.70 1.09
CA LYS A 150 -17.42 -2.40 -0.02
C LYS A 150 -15.98 -2.46 0.47
N VAL A 151 -15.08 -3.03 -0.32
CA VAL A 151 -13.72 -3.35 0.16
C VAL A 151 -12.65 -2.71 -0.71
N ASN A 152 -11.81 -1.90 -0.12
CA ASN A 152 -10.57 -1.43 -0.72
C ASN A 152 -9.44 -2.41 -0.36
N THR A 153 -9.07 -3.25 -1.29
CA THR A 153 -7.91 -4.16 -1.18
C THR A 153 -6.65 -3.56 -1.80
N PHE A 154 -6.80 -2.48 -2.60
CA PHE A 154 -5.77 -1.70 -3.29
C PHE A 154 -5.01 -2.43 -4.41
N PHE A 155 -4.79 -3.74 -4.27
CA PHE A 155 -3.89 -4.50 -5.15
C PHE A 155 -4.58 -5.63 -5.91
N THR A 156 -5.91 -5.78 -5.77
CA THR A 156 -6.68 -6.74 -6.54
C THR A 156 -7.09 -6.16 -7.89
N LYS A 157 -7.69 -7.02 -8.71
CA LYS A 157 -8.20 -6.65 -10.03
C LYS A 157 -9.18 -5.47 -9.92
N HIS A 158 -9.06 -4.51 -10.81
CA HIS A 158 -9.85 -3.28 -10.88
C HIS A 158 -9.63 -2.27 -9.75
N GLN A 159 -8.60 -2.44 -8.95
CA GLN A 159 -8.17 -1.46 -7.96
C GLN A 159 -6.77 -0.93 -8.27
N GLY A 160 -6.44 0.26 -7.80
CA GLY A 160 -5.16 0.91 -8.08
C GLY A 160 -5.06 2.27 -7.40
N ILE A 161 -4.31 3.19 -8.02
CA ILE A 161 -3.99 4.49 -7.43
C ILE A 161 -5.24 5.32 -7.08
N GLU A 162 -6.29 5.25 -7.90
CA GLU A 162 -7.55 5.96 -7.62
C GLU A 162 -8.25 5.43 -6.36
N THR A 163 -8.19 4.12 -6.13
CA THR A 163 -8.69 3.53 -4.89
C THR A 163 -7.90 4.03 -3.68
N ILE A 164 -6.58 4.16 -3.84
CA ILE A 164 -5.70 4.72 -2.80
C ILE A 164 -6.04 6.19 -2.55
N ARG A 165 -6.17 7.01 -3.61
CA ARG A 165 -6.53 8.44 -3.48
C ARG A 165 -7.81 8.65 -2.68
N LYS A 166 -8.81 7.81 -2.89
CA LYS A 166 -10.15 7.93 -2.29
C LYS A 166 -10.36 7.14 -1.01
N CYS A 167 -9.35 6.43 -0.50
CA CYS A 167 -9.52 5.55 0.66
C CYS A 167 -9.80 6.30 1.98
N SER A 168 -9.61 7.61 2.01
CA SER A 168 -10.02 8.46 3.15
C SER A 168 -11.55 8.48 3.36
N GLY A 169 -12.33 8.10 2.35
CA GLY A 169 -13.78 7.94 2.45
C GLY A 169 -14.26 6.72 3.24
N ALA A 170 -13.37 5.80 3.63
CA ALA A 170 -13.76 4.59 4.34
C ALA A 170 -14.22 4.83 5.78
N ALA A 171 -15.07 3.94 6.28
CA ALA A 171 -15.57 3.92 7.65
C ALA A 171 -14.61 3.21 8.62
N LEU A 172 -13.84 2.22 8.13
CA LEU A 172 -12.99 1.39 8.96
C LEU A 172 -11.71 0.96 8.22
N ASN A 173 -10.59 0.93 8.94
CA ASN A 173 -9.37 0.27 8.51
C ASN A 173 -9.26 -1.11 9.19
N ILE A 174 -9.12 -2.17 8.42
CA ILE A 174 -8.90 -3.54 8.89
C ILE A 174 -7.45 -3.92 8.62
N ILE A 175 -6.69 -4.20 9.66
CA ILE A 175 -5.26 -4.51 9.57
C ILE A 175 -5.05 -5.99 9.83
N ILE A 176 -4.70 -6.75 8.79
CA ILE A 176 -4.50 -8.21 8.82
C ILE A 176 -3.06 -8.54 9.25
N ASN A 177 -2.61 -7.92 10.32
CA ASN A 177 -1.30 -8.23 10.91
C ASN A 177 -1.14 -7.46 12.22
N PRO A 178 -0.74 -8.10 13.32
CA PRO A 178 -0.60 -7.43 14.61
C PRO A 178 0.64 -6.53 14.71
N TRP A 179 1.63 -6.72 13.83
CA TRP A 179 2.91 -6.01 13.91
C TRP A 179 3.04 -4.86 12.91
N LEU A 180 2.34 -4.94 11.78
CA LEU A 180 2.42 -3.96 10.69
C LEU A 180 1.44 -2.80 10.85
N PHE A 181 1.72 -1.72 10.13
CA PHE A 181 0.81 -0.61 9.92
C PHE A 181 0.39 0.17 11.18
N LYS A 182 1.24 0.16 12.23
CA LYS A 182 0.92 0.87 13.49
C LYS A 182 1.00 2.40 13.31
N GLY A 183 2.07 2.86 12.71
CA GLY A 183 2.29 4.27 12.43
C GLY A 183 1.29 4.83 11.42
N PRO A 184 1.18 4.24 10.23
CA PRO A 184 0.21 4.64 9.21
C PRO A 184 -1.24 4.61 9.70
N ALA A 185 -1.68 3.58 10.44
CA ALA A 185 -3.03 3.50 10.98
C ALA A 185 -3.37 4.67 11.91
N LYS A 186 -2.44 5.01 12.82
CA LYS A 186 -2.60 6.17 13.69
C LYS A 186 -2.69 7.48 12.91
N LYS A 187 -1.89 7.63 11.86
CA LYS A 187 -1.96 8.80 10.98
C LYS A 187 -3.29 8.88 10.23
N MET A 188 -3.82 7.76 9.72
CA MET A 188 -5.13 7.73 9.05
C MET A 188 -6.26 8.11 10.03
N GLU A 189 -6.20 7.65 11.26
CA GLU A 189 -7.16 8.03 12.29
C GLU A 189 -7.08 9.53 12.60
N GLN A 190 -5.87 10.06 12.79
CA GLN A 190 -5.65 11.48 13.10
C GLN A 190 -6.04 12.40 11.94
N LYS A 191 -5.69 12.04 10.71
CA LYS A 191 -5.86 12.88 9.52
C LYS A 191 -7.26 12.78 8.93
N PHE A 192 -7.83 11.57 8.88
CA PHE A 192 -9.09 11.29 8.18
C PHE A 192 -10.23 10.82 9.11
N GLY A 193 -9.95 10.62 10.40
CA GLY A 193 -10.94 10.16 11.36
C GLY A 193 -11.37 8.70 11.17
N ILE A 194 -10.55 7.85 10.51
CA ILE A 194 -10.90 6.45 10.23
C ILE A 194 -10.37 5.56 11.35
N PRO A 195 -11.24 4.93 12.15
CA PRO A 195 -10.82 4.00 13.19
C PRO A 195 -10.19 2.74 12.58
N SER A 196 -9.44 2.01 13.39
CA SER A 196 -8.75 0.80 12.94
C SER A 196 -9.01 -0.38 13.87
N ILE A 197 -9.25 -1.55 13.29
CA ILE A 197 -9.21 -2.83 14.01
C ILE A 197 -8.02 -3.67 13.55
N ARG A 198 -7.53 -4.54 14.43
CA ARG A 198 -6.43 -5.45 14.14
C ARG A 198 -6.88 -6.89 14.23
N VAL A 199 -6.52 -7.65 13.20
CA VAL A 199 -6.71 -9.09 13.14
C VAL A 199 -5.35 -9.76 13.38
N PRO A 200 -5.26 -10.83 14.19
CA PRO A 200 -3.99 -11.46 14.56
C PRO A 200 -3.15 -12.01 13.39
N GLY A 201 -3.73 -12.16 12.22
CA GLY A 201 -3.10 -12.67 11.00
C GLY A 201 -4.15 -13.09 9.98
N LEU A 202 -3.72 -13.77 8.93
CA LEU A 202 -4.66 -14.42 8.02
C LEU A 202 -5.44 -15.49 8.80
N PHE A 203 -6.74 -15.45 8.66
CA PHE A 203 -7.63 -16.43 9.27
C PHE A 203 -7.69 -17.68 8.38
N VAL A 204 -7.49 -18.85 8.98
CA VAL A 204 -7.48 -20.14 8.28
C VAL A 204 -8.47 -21.09 8.95
N GLY A 205 -9.38 -21.61 8.14
CA GLY A 205 -10.45 -22.53 8.59
C GLY A 205 -11.64 -21.83 9.26
N ALA A 206 -12.74 -22.56 9.42
CA ALA A 206 -14.04 -22.03 9.84
C ALA A 206 -13.98 -21.21 11.13
N THR A 207 -13.31 -21.71 12.16
CA THR A 207 -13.25 -21.06 13.47
C THR A 207 -12.65 -19.65 13.42
N ASP A 208 -11.52 -19.46 12.69
CA ASP A 208 -10.87 -18.17 12.65
C ASP A 208 -11.56 -17.24 11.65
N THR A 209 -12.14 -17.76 10.58
CA THR A 209 -13.01 -17.02 9.67
C THR A 209 -14.22 -16.45 10.40
N THR A 210 -14.90 -17.29 11.21
CA THR A 210 -16.03 -16.85 12.05
C THR A 210 -15.63 -15.73 13.01
N LYS A 211 -14.47 -15.85 13.69
CA LYS A 211 -13.97 -14.77 14.58
C LYS A 211 -13.74 -13.48 13.82
N PHE A 212 -13.11 -13.55 12.64
CA PHE A 212 -12.85 -12.40 11.78
C PHE A 212 -14.17 -11.71 11.37
N VAL A 213 -15.11 -12.47 10.85
CA VAL A 213 -16.43 -11.97 10.44
C VAL A 213 -17.14 -11.26 11.60
N ARG A 214 -17.19 -11.88 12.79
CA ARG A 214 -17.80 -11.27 13.98
C ARG A 214 -17.09 -10.01 14.44
N GLN A 215 -15.76 -9.98 14.42
CA GLN A 215 -14.99 -8.79 14.79
C GLN A 215 -15.26 -7.61 13.86
N VAL A 216 -15.32 -7.85 12.54
CA VAL A 216 -15.67 -6.82 11.57
C VAL A 216 -17.11 -6.36 11.73
N ALA A 217 -18.03 -7.31 11.91
CA ALA A 217 -19.44 -7.03 12.11
C ALA A 217 -19.72 -6.16 13.35
N GLU A 218 -19.03 -6.44 14.45
CA GLU A 218 -19.11 -5.63 15.68
C GLU A 218 -18.58 -4.20 15.42
N ALA A 219 -17.42 -4.07 14.78
CA ALA A 219 -16.82 -2.77 14.48
C ALA A 219 -17.64 -1.92 13.51
N MET A 220 -18.36 -2.56 12.59
CA MET A 220 -19.21 -1.92 11.59
C MET A 220 -20.69 -1.86 11.99
N HIS A 221 -21.04 -2.34 13.19
CA HIS A 221 -22.42 -2.39 13.71
C HIS A 221 -23.43 -3.07 12.75
N LEU A 222 -23.00 -4.20 12.14
CA LEU A 222 -23.82 -4.92 11.17
C LEU A 222 -24.95 -5.71 11.85
N ASP A 223 -26.01 -5.96 11.07
CA ASP A 223 -27.14 -6.77 11.49
C ASP A 223 -26.70 -8.22 11.74
N GLN A 224 -27.02 -8.74 12.94
CA GLN A 224 -26.61 -10.06 13.38
C GLN A 224 -27.22 -11.18 12.51
N GLU A 225 -28.41 -10.97 11.96
CA GLU A 225 -29.04 -11.96 11.05
C GLU A 225 -28.24 -12.13 9.75
N ILE A 226 -27.69 -11.04 9.20
CA ILE A 226 -26.82 -11.08 8.01
C ILE A 226 -25.52 -11.81 8.36
N VAL A 227 -24.93 -11.47 9.51
CA VAL A 227 -23.67 -12.07 9.98
C VAL A 227 -23.81 -13.58 10.16
N ASP A 228 -24.90 -14.04 10.82
CA ASP A 228 -25.11 -15.47 11.06
C ASP A 228 -25.39 -16.23 9.76
N LYS A 229 -26.07 -15.62 8.78
CA LYS A 229 -26.25 -16.22 7.44
C LYS A 229 -24.93 -16.39 6.70
N VAL A 230 -24.04 -15.40 6.76
CA VAL A 230 -22.71 -15.48 6.11
C VAL A 230 -21.88 -16.57 6.79
N ILE A 231 -21.83 -16.61 8.12
CA ILE A 231 -21.09 -17.63 8.86
C ILE A 231 -21.61 -19.04 8.52
N ALA A 232 -22.93 -19.25 8.53
CA ALA A 232 -23.51 -20.54 8.20
C ALA A 232 -23.26 -20.99 6.73
N ALA A 233 -23.00 -20.06 5.84
CA ALA A 233 -22.63 -20.38 4.45
C ALA A 233 -21.16 -20.76 4.29
N GLU A 234 -20.30 -20.39 5.25
CA GLU A 234 -18.86 -20.69 5.24
C GLU A 234 -18.51 -21.97 6.07
N GLU A 235 -19.40 -22.48 6.88
CA GLU A 235 -19.27 -23.74 7.64
C GLU A 235 -19.66 -24.97 6.81
#